data_5b5f4e5fa8586a15c5ffe7d32e27f82b
#
_entry.id   5b5f4e5fa8586a15c5ffe7d32e27f82b
#
_cell.length_a   1.000
_cell.length_b   1.000
_cell.length_c   1.000
_cell.angle_alpha   90.00
_cell.angle_beta   90.00
_cell.angle_gamma   90.00
#
_symmetry.space_group_name_H-M   'P 1'
#
loop_
_entity.id
_entity.type
_entity.pdbx_description
1 polymer ?
#
loop_
_entity_poly.entity_id
_entity_poly.type
_entity_poly.pdbx_seq_one_letter_code
_entity_poly.pdbx_strand_id
1 'polypeptide(L)'
;MFKLFIKRPILSGVISVIIVCLGVLSILTLPITQFPDIVPPSVTVTARYTGASADVMSKTVATPLERAINGVPGMTYMTTVCTNDGMSLTTIYFKVGTDPDVAAVNVQNRVTTVLDELPEEVIRAGVITEKEVNSMLMYLNIMSTDSAHTEKFVYNFADINILRELKRIDGVGLVEIMGSRDYAMRVWLNPNRLAAYNMVPQDVTEAIRNQNIEAAPGKTGISSDKLPQQLQYVLQYTGKFSTAEEYGEIVLKALPDGSLLRLKDVATIEFDSEDYNMTSMTDGRPSASIMIKQRPGSNAREVIQNIKTKMAEIKESSFAPGMDYNISYDVSRFLDASIQSVLKTLLEAFILVFIVVYIFLQDFRSTLIPAIAVPVSLVGTFFFMEMLGFSINMLTLFALVLAIGIVVDNAIVVVEAVHVKMHHEKLSPYKASVAAINEIGGAIIAITLVMSAVFVPVGFMQGTVGIFYRQFSLTLAVAIVISGINALTLSPALCALLLKPADGKKKKKAGWLRRFFIFFNRRYDRFEKKYNIGLHKYLSRKIITYATLIIFFLATFGMSQVLPSGFIPNEDQGMIYVNVDAPPGATLERSEKALNAVQAALLPFKEIESISTLAGYSL
;
A
#
# COMPACT_ATOMS: atom_id res chain seq x y z
N MET A 1 -7.87 -12.27 -44.37
CA MET A 1 -7.40 -11.14 -43.56
C MET A 1 -5.92 -11.26 -43.21
N PHE A 2 -5.44 -12.35 -42.60
CA PHE A 2 -4.05 -12.52 -42.15
C PHE A 2 -2.99 -12.54 -43.24
N LYS A 3 -3.33 -12.95 -44.48
CA LYS A 3 -2.42 -12.90 -45.65
C LYS A 3 -1.85 -11.51 -45.92
N LEU A 4 -2.55 -10.43 -45.52
CA LEU A 4 -2.09 -9.06 -45.69
C LEU A 4 -0.79 -8.80 -44.91
N PHE A 5 -0.69 -9.27 -43.69
CA PHE A 5 0.47 -9.10 -42.81
C PHE A 5 1.69 -9.87 -43.33
N ILE A 6 1.48 -11.05 -43.91
CA ILE A 6 2.57 -11.82 -44.54
C ILE A 6 3.04 -11.13 -45.83
N LYS A 7 2.11 -10.54 -46.61
CA LYS A 7 2.40 -9.81 -47.83
C LYS A 7 3.11 -8.46 -47.55
N ARG A 8 2.80 -7.85 -46.41
CA ARG A 8 3.37 -6.57 -45.96
C ARG A 8 3.96 -6.71 -44.56
N PRO A 9 5.10 -7.37 -44.39
CA PRO A 9 5.65 -7.70 -43.06
C PRO A 9 6.04 -6.46 -42.25
N ILE A 10 6.38 -5.34 -42.95
CA ILE A 10 6.67 -4.06 -42.29
C ILE A 10 5.47 -3.55 -41.53
N LEU A 11 4.24 -3.71 -42.03
CA LEU A 11 3.01 -3.32 -41.33
C LEU A 11 2.87 -4.02 -39.99
N SER A 12 3.12 -5.33 -39.98
CA SER A 12 3.11 -6.14 -38.75
C SER A 12 4.17 -5.69 -37.75
N GLY A 13 5.40 -5.41 -38.24
CA GLY A 13 6.48 -4.86 -37.41
C GLY A 13 6.14 -3.51 -36.78
N VAL A 14 5.58 -2.59 -37.60
CA VAL A 14 5.18 -1.25 -37.11
C VAL A 14 4.10 -1.35 -36.01
N ILE A 15 3.08 -2.18 -36.21
CA ILE A 15 2.04 -2.39 -35.17
C ILE A 15 2.68 -2.91 -33.87
N SER A 16 3.57 -3.88 -33.97
CA SER A 16 4.25 -4.42 -32.79
C SER A 16 5.14 -3.40 -32.09
N VAL A 17 5.84 -2.55 -32.84
CA VAL A 17 6.65 -1.46 -32.29
C VAL A 17 5.74 -0.44 -31.58
N ILE A 18 4.59 -0.07 -32.17
CA ILE A 18 3.63 0.84 -31.54
C ILE A 18 3.13 0.25 -30.22
N ILE A 19 2.75 -1.04 -30.19
CA ILE A 19 2.31 -1.71 -28.97
C ILE A 19 3.41 -1.68 -27.89
N VAL A 20 4.66 -1.92 -28.27
CA VAL A 20 5.80 -1.85 -27.34
C VAL A 20 6.02 -0.42 -26.84
N CYS A 21 6.00 0.58 -27.73
CA CYS A 21 6.17 1.98 -27.34
C CYS A 21 5.07 2.42 -26.34
N LEU A 22 3.82 2.11 -26.62
CA LEU A 22 2.70 2.40 -25.71
C LEU A 22 2.87 1.68 -24.37
N GLY A 23 3.25 0.41 -24.38
CA GLY A 23 3.49 -0.34 -23.17
C GLY A 23 4.66 0.19 -22.32
N VAL A 24 5.76 0.64 -22.98
CA VAL A 24 6.88 1.28 -22.26
C VAL A 24 6.46 2.61 -21.64
N LEU A 25 5.68 3.43 -22.35
CA LEU A 25 5.13 4.66 -21.77
C LEU A 25 4.27 4.34 -20.54
N SER A 26 3.40 3.34 -20.64
CA SER A 26 2.55 2.92 -19.53
C SER A 26 3.35 2.38 -18.33
N ILE A 27 4.47 1.70 -18.53
CA ILE A 27 5.35 1.26 -17.43
C ILE A 27 5.89 2.47 -16.64
N LEU A 28 6.12 3.60 -17.29
CA LEU A 28 6.64 4.81 -16.63
C LEU A 28 5.56 5.59 -15.88
N THR A 29 4.29 5.44 -16.25
CA THR A 29 3.16 6.19 -15.68
C THR A 29 2.33 5.39 -14.68
N LEU A 30 2.35 4.05 -14.77
CA LEU A 30 1.58 3.18 -13.86
C LEU A 30 2.05 3.31 -12.41
N PRO A 31 1.12 3.47 -11.46
CA PRO A 31 1.45 3.49 -10.05
C PRO A 31 2.00 2.11 -9.61
N ILE A 32 3.02 2.15 -8.77
CA ILE A 32 3.60 0.96 -8.14
C ILE A 32 3.06 0.87 -6.72
N THR A 33 2.37 -0.22 -6.41
CA THR A 33 1.78 -0.48 -5.10
C THR A 33 2.10 -1.91 -4.64
N GLN A 34 2.02 -2.18 -3.35
CA GLN A 34 2.22 -3.55 -2.85
C GLN A 34 1.06 -4.46 -3.28
N PHE A 35 -0.16 -4.00 -3.04
CA PHE A 35 -1.41 -4.68 -3.38
C PHE A 35 -2.35 -3.73 -4.12
N PRO A 36 -3.35 -4.25 -4.84
CA PRO A 36 -4.45 -3.44 -5.33
C PRO A 36 -5.17 -2.71 -4.18
N ASP A 37 -5.81 -1.58 -4.47
CA ASP A 37 -6.66 -0.88 -3.50
C ASP A 37 -7.92 -1.71 -3.23
N ILE A 38 -7.85 -2.55 -2.20
CA ILE A 38 -8.90 -3.52 -1.84
C ILE A 38 -9.59 -3.18 -0.53
N VAL A 39 -8.99 -2.30 0.25
CA VAL A 39 -9.55 -1.94 1.55
C VAL A 39 -10.82 -1.13 1.32
N PRO A 40 -11.96 -1.56 1.89
CA PRO A 40 -13.16 -0.74 1.86
C PRO A 40 -12.85 0.64 2.41
N PRO A 41 -13.26 1.72 1.74
CA PRO A 41 -13.07 3.05 2.30
C PRO A 41 -13.71 3.13 3.68
N SER A 42 -13.02 3.74 4.63
CA SER A 42 -13.51 3.98 5.97
C SER A 42 -13.37 5.45 6.34
N VAL A 43 -14.28 5.90 7.19
CA VAL A 43 -14.28 7.24 7.78
C VAL A 43 -14.30 7.08 9.28
N THR A 44 -13.42 7.78 9.97
CA THR A 44 -13.36 7.80 11.43
C THR A 44 -14.01 9.07 11.97
N VAL A 45 -14.75 8.92 13.06
CA VAL A 45 -15.29 10.02 13.84
C VAL A 45 -14.75 9.89 15.25
N THR A 46 -13.93 10.86 15.65
CA THR A 46 -13.30 10.91 16.97
C THR A 46 -13.93 12.01 17.81
N ALA A 47 -14.33 11.67 19.02
CA ALA A 47 -14.84 12.61 20.00
C ALA A 47 -14.13 12.41 21.35
N ARG A 48 -13.88 13.49 22.06
CA ARG A 48 -13.18 13.45 23.35
C ARG A 48 -14.04 14.12 24.44
N TYR A 49 -14.27 13.40 25.54
CA TYR A 49 -14.95 13.88 26.72
C TYR A 49 -14.05 13.64 27.94
N THR A 50 -13.18 14.58 28.24
CA THR A 50 -12.16 14.47 29.28
C THR A 50 -12.79 14.17 30.63
N GLY A 51 -12.33 13.10 31.30
CA GLY A 51 -12.84 12.66 32.61
C GLY A 51 -14.05 11.72 32.54
N ALA A 52 -14.61 11.45 31.37
CA ALA A 52 -15.69 10.49 31.23
C ALA A 52 -15.17 9.04 31.20
N SER A 53 -15.90 8.12 31.82
CA SER A 53 -15.66 6.68 31.68
C SER A 53 -16.19 6.16 30.34
N ALA A 54 -15.72 4.99 29.92
CA ALA A 54 -16.18 4.33 28.69
C ALA A 54 -17.71 4.15 28.64
N ASP A 55 -18.35 3.85 29.78
CA ASP A 55 -19.81 3.70 29.86
C ASP A 55 -20.54 5.03 29.65
N VAL A 56 -20.04 6.11 30.23
CA VAL A 56 -20.56 7.48 29.99
C VAL A 56 -20.36 7.87 28.53
N MET A 57 -19.15 7.68 27.98
CA MET A 57 -18.86 7.94 26.58
C MET A 57 -19.82 7.22 25.63
N SER A 58 -20.04 5.93 25.88
CA SER A 58 -20.95 5.10 25.08
C SER A 58 -22.37 5.64 25.06
N LYS A 59 -22.89 6.08 26.20
CA LYS A 59 -24.27 6.53 26.35
C LYS A 59 -24.50 7.94 25.88
N THR A 60 -23.57 8.87 26.19
CA THR A 60 -23.78 10.31 25.97
C THR A 60 -23.18 10.84 24.67
N VAL A 61 -22.19 10.13 24.11
CA VAL A 61 -21.49 10.59 22.89
C VAL A 61 -21.64 9.59 21.75
N ALA A 62 -21.26 8.32 21.96
CA ALA A 62 -21.28 7.33 20.90
C ALA A 62 -22.70 7.06 20.38
N THR A 63 -23.68 6.84 21.27
CA THR A 63 -25.06 6.51 20.87
C THR A 63 -25.74 7.59 20.03
N PRO A 64 -25.70 8.90 20.37
CA PRO A 64 -26.21 9.95 19.50
C PRO A 64 -25.50 10.00 18.13
N LEU A 65 -24.17 9.93 18.12
CA LEU A 65 -23.39 9.92 16.87
C LEU A 65 -23.73 8.73 15.99
N GLU A 66 -23.76 7.51 16.53
CA GLU A 66 -24.11 6.29 15.79
C GLU A 66 -25.52 6.37 15.20
N ARG A 67 -26.48 6.88 15.96
CA ARG A 67 -27.86 7.06 15.50
C ARG A 67 -27.94 8.00 14.30
N ALA A 68 -27.20 9.10 14.33
CA ALA A 68 -27.19 10.07 13.25
C ALA A 68 -26.45 9.55 12.01
N ILE A 69 -25.33 8.89 12.19
CA ILE A 69 -24.49 8.35 11.11
C ILE A 69 -25.16 7.16 10.43
N ASN A 70 -25.98 6.40 11.16
CA ASN A 70 -26.65 5.23 10.61
C ASN A 70 -27.48 5.59 9.35
N GLY A 71 -27.25 4.84 8.28
CA GLY A 71 -27.90 5.06 6.99
C GLY A 71 -27.22 6.09 6.08
N VAL A 72 -25.97 6.45 6.32
CA VAL A 72 -25.15 7.20 5.35
C VAL A 72 -25.04 6.40 4.05
N PRO A 73 -25.19 7.04 2.86
CA PRO A 73 -25.14 6.35 1.58
C PRO A 73 -23.84 5.56 1.39
N GLY A 74 -23.96 4.30 0.98
CA GLY A 74 -22.82 3.42 0.74
C GLY A 74 -22.22 2.74 1.99
N MET A 75 -22.68 3.08 3.19
CA MET A 75 -22.25 2.43 4.44
C MET A 75 -22.64 0.94 4.45
N THR A 76 -21.72 0.12 4.97
CA THR A 76 -21.95 -1.32 5.19
C THR A 76 -22.20 -1.61 6.67
N TYR A 77 -21.32 -1.15 7.54
CA TYR A 77 -21.43 -1.25 8.99
C TYR A 77 -20.55 -0.18 9.64
N MET A 78 -20.69 -0.01 10.94
CA MET A 78 -19.80 0.82 11.77
C MET A 78 -19.47 0.11 13.06
N THR A 79 -18.34 0.48 13.65
CA THR A 79 -17.88 0.03 14.96
C THR A 79 -17.49 1.22 15.79
N THR A 80 -17.81 1.21 17.09
CA THR A 80 -17.40 2.28 18.02
C THR A 80 -16.66 1.68 19.18
N VAL A 81 -15.51 2.25 19.51
CA VAL A 81 -14.72 1.93 20.69
C VAL A 81 -14.71 3.15 21.60
N CYS A 82 -15.15 2.94 22.85
CA CYS A 82 -15.11 3.94 23.89
C CYS A 82 -14.09 3.52 24.97
N THR A 83 -13.22 4.43 25.37
CA THR A 83 -12.15 4.18 26.33
C THR A 83 -12.37 4.94 27.65
N ASN A 84 -11.73 4.50 28.75
CA ASN A 84 -11.87 5.13 30.06
C ASN A 84 -11.06 6.44 30.22
N ASP A 85 -10.29 6.82 29.22
CA ASP A 85 -9.65 8.13 29.11
C ASP A 85 -10.56 9.19 28.45
N GLY A 86 -11.83 8.83 28.20
CA GLY A 86 -12.81 9.74 27.63
C GLY A 86 -12.70 9.93 26.13
N MET A 87 -12.21 8.94 25.38
CA MET A 87 -12.19 8.97 23.92
C MET A 87 -13.25 8.03 23.34
N SER A 88 -13.89 8.45 22.26
CA SER A 88 -14.74 7.64 21.41
C SER A 88 -14.22 7.68 20.00
N LEU A 89 -13.95 6.51 19.41
CA LEU A 89 -13.55 6.32 18.03
C LEU A 89 -14.61 5.48 17.32
N THR A 90 -15.35 6.10 16.39
CA THR A 90 -16.31 5.44 15.53
C THR A 90 -15.73 5.27 14.14
N THR A 91 -15.57 4.03 13.68
CA THR A 91 -15.11 3.71 12.33
C THR A 91 -16.28 3.25 11.47
N ILE A 92 -16.54 3.95 10.37
CA ILE A 92 -17.63 3.70 9.43
C ILE A 92 -17.03 3.10 8.16
N TYR A 93 -17.47 1.89 7.79
CA TYR A 93 -16.99 1.16 6.62
C TYR A 93 -17.97 1.29 5.47
N PHE A 94 -17.45 1.57 4.26
CA PHE A 94 -18.21 1.77 3.05
C PHE A 94 -18.02 0.63 2.05
N LYS A 95 -18.93 0.54 1.08
CA LYS A 95 -18.78 -0.40 -0.04
C LYS A 95 -17.53 -0.04 -0.84
N VAL A 96 -16.83 -1.06 -1.34
CA VAL A 96 -15.70 -0.86 -2.24
C VAL A 96 -16.12 -0.08 -3.48
N GLY A 97 -15.32 0.93 -3.86
CA GLY A 97 -15.63 1.85 -4.95
C GLY A 97 -16.41 3.10 -4.53
N THR A 98 -16.74 3.24 -3.23
CA THR A 98 -17.26 4.51 -2.70
C THR A 98 -16.11 5.54 -2.64
N ASP A 99 -16.37 6.76 -3.08
CA ASP A 99 -15.43 7.87 -2.96
C ASP A 99 -15.26 8.25 -1.48
N PRO A 100 -14.04 8.14 -0.89
CA PRO A 100 -13.82 8.41 0.52
C PRO A 100 -14.01 9.89 0.89
N ASP A 101 -13.78 10.83 -0.03
CA ASP A 101 -13.98 12.26 0.23
C ASP A 101 -15.48 12.59 0.32
N VAL A 102 -16.27 12.04 -0.59
CA VAL A 102 -17.73 12.17 -0.55
C VAL A 102 -18.32 11.48 0.69
N ALA A 103 -17.77 10.32 1.06
CA ALA A 103 -18.19 9.60 2.26
C ALA A 103 -17.92 10.42 3.54
N ALA A 104 -16.72 11.01 3.67
CA ALA A 104 -16.36 11.85 4.81
C ALA A 104 -17.27 13.08 4.94
N VAL A 105 -17.58 13.76 3.82
CA VAL A 105 -18.51 14.90 3.80
C VAL A 105 -19.92 14.45 4.24
N ASN A 106 -20.41 13.31 3.76
CA ASN A 106 -21.73 12.80 4.15
C ASN A 106 -21.78 12.44 5.64
N VAL A 107 -20.73 11.84 6.19
CA VAL A 107 -20.62 11.56 7.64
C VAL A 107 -20.58 12.86 8.42
N GLN A 108 -19.72 13.81 8.04
CA GLN A 108 -19.61 15.12 8.70
C GLN A 108 -20.95 15.87 8.73
N ASN A 109 -21.70 15.85 7.64
CA ASN A 109 -23.04 16.46 7.60
C ASN A 109 -23.98 15.81 8.63
N ARG A 110 -23.90 14.48 8.81
CA ARG A 110 -24.71 13.78 9.83
C ARG A 110 -24.26 14.10 11.24
N VAL A 111 -22.95 14.10 11.48
CA VAL A 111 -22.37 14.47 12.79
C VAL A 111 -22.83 15.87 13.19
N THR A 112 -22.81 16.83 12.26
CA THR A 112 -23.22 18.22 12.52
C THR A 112 -24.67 18.33 12.98
N THR A 113 -25.57 17.43 12.56
CA THR A 113 -27.01 17.49 12.94
C THR A 113 -27.29 17.13 14.38
N VAL A 114 -26.34 16.53 15.10
CA VAL A 114 -26.51 16.05 16.49
C VAL A 114 -25.51 16.68 17.47
N LEU A 115 -24.75 17.70 17.02
CA LEU A 115 -23.78 18.35 17.89
C LEU A 115 -24.43 18.98 19.14
N ASP A 116 -25.63 19.49 19.01
CA ASP A 116 -26.42 20.08 20.11
C ASP A 116 -26.96 19.06 21.12
N GLU A 117 -26.99 17.76 20.76
CA GLU A 117 -27.34 16.66 21.68
C GLU A 117 -26.14 16.21 22.54
N LEU A 118 -24.90 16.63 22.18
CA LEU A 118 -23.67 16.20 22.85
C LEU A 118 -23.37 17.08 24.08
N PRO A 119 -22.61 16.56 25.07
CA PRO A 119 -22.11 17.36 26.19
C PRO A 119 -21.30 18.58 25.74
N GLU A 120 -21.43 19.70 26.43
CA GLU A 120 -20.79 20.98 26.08
C GLU A 120 -19.26 20.84 25.97
N GLU A 121 -18.65 20.00 26.83
CA GLU A 121 -17.21 19.73 26.80
C GLU A 121 -16.79 19.03 25.50
N VAL A 122 -17.61 18.12 24.99
CA VAL A 122 -17.36 17.42 23.71
C VAL A 122 -17.49 18.40 22.53
N ILE A 123 -18.52 19.27 22.56
CA ILE A 123 -18.72 20.28 21.53
C ILE A 123 -17.53 21.25 21.51
N ARG A 124 -17.03 21.64 22.69
CA ARG A 124 -15.89 22.54 22.82
C ARG A 124 -14.57 21.90 22.39
N ALA A 125 -14.36 20.62 22.70
CA ALA A 125 -13.21 19.85 22.22
C ALA A 125 -13.25 19.63 20.71
N GLY A 126 -14.46 19.59 20.14
CA GLY A 126 -14.72 19.30 18.73
C GLY A 126 -14.88 17.80 18.44
N VAL A 127 -15.72 17.49 17.47
CA VAL A 127 -15.87 16.15 16.90
C VAL A 127 -15.17 16.14 15.55
N ILE A 128 -14.15 15.31 15.42
CA ILE A 128 -13.27 15.26 14.26
C ILE A 128 -13.74 14.11 13.35
N THR A 129 -13.99 14.42 12.08
CA THR A 129 -14.34 13.43 11.04
C THR A 129 -13.24 13.41 10.00
N GLU A 130 -12.62 12.25 9.81
CA GLU A 130 -11.52 12.08 8.88
C GLU A 130 -11.70 10.81 8.04
N LYS A 131 -11.24 10.86 6.79
CA LYS A 131 -11.12 9.65 5.99
C LYS A 131 -9.93 8.83 6.48
N GLU A 132 -10.12 7.55 6.67
CA GLU A 132 -9.05 6.65 7.04
C GLU A 132 -8.23 6.26 5.81
N VAL A 133 -6.93 6.38 5.95
CA VAL A 133 -5.95 5.97 4.93
C VAL A 133 -5.25 4.71 5.43
N ASN A 134 -5.48 3.59 4.73
CA ASN A 134 -5.03 2.28 5.22
C ASN A 134 -3.69 1.79 4.62
N SER A 135 -3.17 2.50 3.60
CA SER A 135 -1.93 2.10 2.93
C SER A 135 -0.71 2.63 3.67
N MET A 136 -0.11 1.79 4.52
CA MET A 136 1.11 2.12 5.24
C MET A 136 2.29 2.24 4.29
N LEU A 137 3.08 3.33 4.43
CA LEU A 137 4.31 3.55 3.67
C LEU A 137 5.56 3.35 4.51
N MET A 138 5.61 4.02 5.66
CA MET A 138 6.85 4.17 6.41
C MET A 138 6.60 4.49 7.88
N TYR A 139 7.45 3.95 8.76
CA TYR A 139 7.66 4.46 10.11
C TYR A 139 9.02 5.15 10.17
N LEU A 140 8.98 6.43 10.51
CA LEU A 140 10.15 7.30 10.65
C LEU A 140 10.29 7.70 12.11
N ASN A 141 11.42 7.42 12.73
CA ASN A 141 11.67 7.71 14.14
C ASN A 141 12.72 8.81 14.25
N ILE A 142 12.37 9.90 14.89
CA ILE A 142 13.30 10.99 15.24
C ILE A 142 13.83 10.73 16.64
N MET A 143 15.14 10.75 16.81
CA MET A 143 15.81 10.46 18.08
C MET A 143 16.98 11.41 18.32
N SER A 144 17.44 11.48 19.55
CA SER A 144 18.65 12.23 19.91
C SER A 144 19.61 11.37 20.71
N THR A 145 20.90 11.64 20.51
CA THR A 145 21.99 11.09 21.32
C THR A 145 22.35 12.00 22.50
N ASP A 146 21.84 13.24 22.49
CA ASP A 146 22.04 14.20 23.55
C ASP A 146 21.00 13.99 24.67
N SER A 147 21.48 13.75 25.89
CA SER A 147 20.61 13.56 27.08
C SER A 147 19.87 14.82 27.51
N ALA A 148 20.26 15.98 27.02
CA ALA A 148 19.53 17.23 27.23
C ALA A 148 18.22 17.29 26.41
N HIS A 149 18.15 16.55 25.33
CA HIS A 149 16.96 16.46 24.47
C HIS A 149 15.99 15.42 25.04
N THR A 150 15.01 15.89 25.80
CA THR A 150 13.95 15.04 26.34
C THR A 150 13.03 14.52 25.22
N GLU A 151 12.20 13.48 25.50
CA GLU A 151 11.18 12.98 24.59
C GLU A 151 10.25 14.10 24.09
N LYS A 152 9.84 15.00 24.99
CA LYS A 152 9.00 16.16 24.67
C LYS A 152 9.65 17.10 23.67
N PHE A 153 10.93 17.38 23.85
CA PHE A 153 11.70 18.21 22.90
C PHE A 153 11.73 17.55 21.51
N VAL A 154 12.05 16.25 21.44
CA VAL A 154 12.11 15.50 20.18
C VAL A 154 10.76 15.47 19.49
N TYR A 155 9.67 15.26 20.24
CA TYR A 155 8.31 15.29 19.73
C TYR A 155 7.95 16.66 19.13
N ASN A 156 8.09 17.74 19.91
CA ASN A 156 7.73 19.08 19.46
C ASN A 156 8.62 19.56 18.31
N PHE A 157 9.90 19.17 18.31
CA PHE A 157 10.78 19.41 17.17
C PHE A 157 10.24 18.73 15.90
N ALA A 158 9.82 17.47 16.01
CA ALA A 158 9.26 16.72 14.90
C ALA A 158 7.95 17.33 14.40
N ASP A 159 7.06 17.77 15.29
CA ASP A 159 5.80 18.42 14.92
C ASP A 159 6.03 19.74 14.16
N ILE A 160 6.90 20.60 14.69
CA ILE A 160 7.12 21.93 14.14
C ILE A 160 7.90 21.88 12.82
N ASN A 161 8.98 21.09 12.75
CA ASN A 161 9.94 21.15 11.65
C ASN A 161 9.76 20.05 10.61
N ILE A 162 9.17 18.89 10.96
CA ILE A 162 9.13 17.72 10.10
C ILE A 162 7.71 17.42 9.61
N LEU A 163 6.74 17.32 10.53
CA LEU A 163 5.37 16.90 10.22
C LEU A 163 4.74 17.74 9.11
N ARG A 164 4.90 19.06 9.20
CA ARG A 164 4.32 20.01 8.23
C ARG A 164 4.93 19.88 6.84
N GLU A 165 6.23 19.64 6.77
CA GLU A 165 6.93 19.45 5.48
C GLU A 165 6.56 18.14 4.83
N LEU A 166 6.46 17.05 5.62
CA LEU A 166 6.05 15.74 5.10
C LEU A 166 4.60 15.71 4.61
N LYS A 167 3.68 16.43 5.29
CA LYS A 167 2.27 16.57 4.84
C LYS A 167 2.11 17.25 3.48
N ARG A 168 3.09 18.03 3.03
CA ARG A 168 3.06 18.74 1.73
C ARG A 168 3.55 17.90 0.57
N ILE A 169 4.16 16.76 0.82
CA ILE A 169 4.66 15.87 -0.23
C ILE A 169 3.47 15.26 -0.97
N ASP A 170 3.45 15.41 -2.30
CA ASP A 170 2.39 14.83 -3.11
C ASP A 170 2.39 13.30 -3.00
N GLY A 171 1.20 12.71 -2.88
CA GLY A 171 1.01 11.28 -2.67
C GLY A 171 1.02 10.83 -1.21
N VAL A 172 1.40 11.69 -0.26
CA VAL A 172 1.21 11.44 1.16
C VAL A 172 -0.26 11.63 1.53
N GLY A 173 -0.84 10.67 2.22
CA GLY A 173 -2.24 10.68 2.63
C GLY A 173 -2.44 11.08 4.09
N LEU A 174 -1.59 10.56 4.98
CA LEU A 174 -1.59 10.88 6.41
C LEU A 174 -0.14 10.89 6.93
N VAL A 175 0.17 11.86 7.77
CA VAL A 175 1.39 11.89 8.58
C VAL A 175 0.98 12.23 10.00
N GLU A 176 1.34 11.36 10.93
CA GLU A 176 0.98 11.48 12.33
C GLU A 176 2.15 11.05 13.22
N ILE A 177 2.40 11.80 14.29
CA ILE A 177 3.37 11.39 15.31
C ILE A 177 2.62 10.53 16.32
N MET A 178 3.11 9.33 16.54
CA MET A 178 2.51 8.38 17.48
C MET A 178 2.73 8.86 18.93
N GLY A 179 1.63 9.12 19.63
CA GLY A 179 1.63 9.68 20.99
C GLY A 179 1.79 11.19 21.01
N SER A 180 0.83 11.91 21.58
CA SER A 180 0.91 13.35 21.73
C SER A 180 1.76 13.72 22.94
N ARG A 181 2.75 14.57 22.69
CA ARG A 181 3.60 15.20 23.72
C ARG A 181 3.60 16.73 23.57
N ASP A 182 2.49 17.26 23.08
CA ASP A 182 2.32 18.69 22.96
C ASP A 182 2.57 19.39 24.28
N TYR A 183 3.22 20.53 24.24
CA TYR A 183 3.45 21.32 25.45
C TYR A 183 2.16 21.88 26.00
N ALA A 184 1.95 21.69 27.28
CA ALA A 184 0.82 22.23 28.03
C ALA A 184 1.25 22.77 29.38
N MET A 185 0.49 23.73 29.89
CA MET A 185 0.64 24.19 31.27
C MET A 185 -0.18 23.27 32.18
N ARG A 186 0.49 22.43 32.95
CA ARG A 186 -0.13 21.49 33.90
C ARG A 186 -0.34 22.15 35.24
N VAL A 187 -1.55 22.08 35.75
CA VAL A 187 -1.95 22.64 37.05
C VAL A 187 -2.41 21.52 37.95
N TRP A 188 -1.53 21.06 38.85
CA TRP A 188 -1.81 19.99 39.79
C TRP A 188 -2.46 20.56 41.04
N LEU A 189 -3.78 20.45 41.15
CA LEU A 189 -4.57 20.93 42.25
C LEU A 189 -4.32 20.12 43.53
N ASN A 190 -4.14 20.81 44.68
CA ASN A 190 -4.03 20.15 45.98
C ASN A 190 -5.39 20.17 46.66
N PRO A 191 -6.10 19.01 46.78
CA PRO A 191 -7.45 18.96 47.38
C PRO A 191 -7.52 19.49 48.80
N ASN A 192 -6.48 19.22 49.59
CA ASN A 192 -6.45 19.66 51.02
C ASN A 192 -6.35 21.18 51.13
N ARG A 193 -5.55 21.80 50.27
CA ARG A 193 -5.44 23.27 50.23
C ARG A 193 -6.72 23.93 49.70
N LEU A 194 -7.33 23.34 48.66
CA LEU A 194 -8.62 23.84 48.13
C LEU A 194 -9.70 23.77 49.22
N ALA A 195 -9.79 22.66 49.95
CA ALA A 195 -10.74 22.50 51.06
C ALA A 195 -10.49 23.51 52.18
N ALA A 196 -9.22 23.79 52.54
CA ALA A 196 -8.87 24.78 53.58
C ALA A 196 -9.35 26.20 53.24
N TYR A 197 -9.42 26.54 51.93
CA TYR A 197 -9.92 27.85 51.48
C TYR A 197 -11.37 27.83 51.00
N ASN A 198 -12.12 26.70 51.27
CA ASN A 198 -13.50 26.48 50.80
C ASN A 198 -13.65 26.75 49.30
N MET A 199 -12.80 26.14 48.50
CA MET A 199 -12.80 26.20 47.03
C MET A 199 -13.03 24.86 46.40
N VAL A 200 -13.61 24.84 45.22
CA VAL A 200 -13.78 23.65 44.36
C VAL A 200 -12.93 23.79 43.07
N PRO A 201 -12.60 22.70 42.39
CA PRO A 201 -11.81 22.77 41.16
C PRO A 201 -12.38 23.71 40.10
N GLN A 202 -13.72 23.84 40.02
CA GLN A 202 -14.39 24.76 39.10
C GLN A 202 -14.00 26.21 39.32
N ASP A 203 -13.86 26.65 40.59
CA ASP A 203 -13.45 28.03 40.89
C ASP A 203 -12.08 28.35 40.28
N VAL A 204 -11.16 27.36 40.35
CA VAL A 204 -9.81 27.50 39.75
C VAL A 204 -9.90 27.54 38.23
N THR A 205 -10.67 26.64 37.61
CA THR A 205 -10.84 26.61 36.16
C THR A 205 -11.45 27.91 35.63
N GLU A 206 -12.44 28.47 36.37
CA GLU A 206 -13.09 29.73 36.02
C GLU A 206 -12.14 30.90 36.17
N ALA A 207 -11.33 30.95 37.23
CA ALA A 207 -10.33 31.99 37.46
C ALA A 207 -9.25 31.99 36.34
N ILE A 208 -8.76 30.80 35.93
CA ILE A 208 -7.83 30.66 34.82
C ILE A 208 -8.49 31.13 33.51
N ARG A 209 -9.72 30.70 33.24
CA ARG A 209 -10.48 31.09 32.04
C ARG A 209 -10.65 32.61 31.92
N ASN A 210 -10.94 33.28 33.06
CA ASN A 210 -11.20 34.71 33.10
C ASN A 210 -9.94 35.59 33.01
N GLN A 211 -8.77 35.07 33.41
CA GLN A 211 -7.53 35.82 33.46
C GLN A 211 -6.55 35.42 32.33
N ASN A 212 -6.59 34.20 31.84
CA ASN A 212 -5.73 33.75 30.75
C ASN A 212 -6.46 33.85 29.41
N ILE A 213 -6.84 35.06 29.03
CA ILE A 213 -7.52 35.34 27.75
C ILE A 213 -6.72 36.34 26.92
N GLU A 214 -6.77 36.19 25.62
CA GLU A 214 -6.29 37.20 24.69
C GLU A 214 -7.46 38.10 24.32
N ALA A 215 -7.41 39.35 24.76
CA ALA A 215 -8.45 40.34 24.52
C ALA A 215 -8.01 41.33 23.46
N ALA A 216 -8.94 41.79 22.65
CA ALA A 216 -8.77 42.88 21.71
C ALA A 216 -9.46 44.14 22.28
N PRO A 217 -8.79 44.89 23.16
CA PRO A 217 -9.42 46.01 23.90
C PRO A 217 -9.80 47.17 22.99
N GLY A 218 -9.36 47.17 21.72
CA GLY A 218 -9.69 48.17 20.73
C GLY A 218 -8.73 49.37 20.72
N LYS A 219 -9.27 50.52 20.42
CA LYS A 219 -8.51 51.76 20.27
C LYS A 219 -9.20 52.89 21.06
N THR A 220 -8.40 53.79 21.60
CA THR A 220 -8.89 55.04 22.20
C THR A 220 -8.47 56.22 21.35
N GLY A 221 -9.18 57.36 21.48
CA GLY A 221 -8.90 58.57 20.70
C GLY A 221 -9.46 58.52 19.26
N ILE A 222 -10.56 57.77 19.04
CA ILE A 222 -11.25 57.79 17.75
C ILE A 222 -11.90 59.15 17.55
N SER A 223 -11.52 59.85 16.47
CA SER A 223 -12.09 61.15 16.12
C SER A 223 -13.51 61.00 15.57
N SER A 224 -14.39 61.87 15.96
CA SER A 224 -15.73 62.04 15.39
C SER A 224 -15.99 63.49 15.02
N ASP A 225 -17.02 63.74 14.21
CA ASP A 225 -17.40 65.10 13.80
C ASP A 225 -17.71 66.03 14.97
N LYS A 226 -18.12 65.47 16.12
CA LYS A 226 -18.44 66.23 17.36
C LYS A 226 -17.27 66.31 18.31
N LEU A 227 -16.31 65.37 18.24
CA LEU A 227 -15.15 65.33 19.17
C LEU A 227 -13.89 64.98 18.34
N PRO A 228 -13.26 66.01 17.74
CA PRO A 228 -12.03 65.76 16.98
C PRO A 228 -10.89 65.43 17.94
N GLN A 229 -10.17 64.37 17.65
CA GLN A 229 -9.00 63.86 18.38
C GLN A 229 -7.76 63.95 17.50
N GLN A 230 -6.63 64.38 18.07
CA GLN A 230 -5.37 64.48 17.32
C GLN A 230 -4.54 63.18 17.31
N LEU A 231 -4.77 62.32 18.30
CA LEU A 231 -4.00 61.07 18.47
C LEU A 231 -4.93 59.90 18.75
N GLN A 232 -4.67 58.79 18.11
CA GLN A 232 -5.34 57.51 18.34
C GLN A 232 -4.33 56.52 18.91
N TYR A 233 -4.68 55.88 20.01
CA TYR A 233 -3.86 54.85 20.65
C TYR A 233 -4.51 53.50 20.50
N VAL A 234 -3.71 52.48 20.01
CA VAL A 234 -4.10 51.09 20.05
C VAL A 234 -3.80 50.58 21.46
N LEU A 235 -4.82 50.03 22.10
CA LEU A 235 -4.65 49.40 23.40
C LEU A 235 -4.11 47.99 23.20
N GLN A 236 -3.04 47.65 23.92
CA GLN A 236 -2.54 46.27 23.97
C GLN A 236 -2.91 45.66 25.32
N TYR A 237 -3.38 44.44 25.28
CA TYR A 237 -3.66 43.64 26.45
C TYR A 237 -2.70 42.44 26.47
N THR A 238 -1.94 42.29 27.52
CA THR A 238 -1.04 41.16 27.74
C THR A 238 -1.68 40.26 28.79
N GLY A 239 -2.54 39.37 28.37
CA GLY A 239 -3.32 38.58 29.30
C GLY A 239 -3.23 37.08 29.09
N LYS A 240 -2.54 36.61 28.03
CA LYS A 240 -2.25 35.18 27.84
C LYS A 240 -0.90 34.89 28.48
N PHE A 241 -0.91 34.09 29.51
CA PHE A 241 0.30 33.70 30.22
C PHE A 241 1.07 32.62 29.45
N SER A 242 2.39 32.62 29.55
CA SER A 242 3.29 31.71 28.84
C SER A 242 4.23 30.91 29.75
N THR A 243 4.40 31.35 31.00
CA THR A 243 5.30 30.70 31.96
C THR A 243 4.55 30.16 33.19
N ALA A 244 5.11 29.18 33.84
CA ALA A 244 4.53 28.58 35.07
C ALA A 244 4.42 29.64 36.20
N GLU A 245 5.39 30.58 36.24
CA GLU A 245 5.41 31.68 37.21
C GLU A 245 4.23 32.61 37.00
N GLU A 246 3.96 33.01 35.75
CA GLU A 246 2.82 33.87 35.41
C GLU A 246 1.49 33.22 35.74
N TYR A 247 1.33 31.92 35.45
CA TYR A 247 0.15 31.15 35.85
C TYR A 247 0.01 31.10 37.37
N GLY A 248 1.12 30.99 38.09
CA GLY A 248 1.15 31.01 39.56
C GLY A 248 0.57 32.27 40.18
N GLU A 249 0.68 33.37 39.49
CA GLU A 249 0.21 34.69 39.95
C GLU A 249 -1.30 34.95 39.70
N ILE A 250 -1.99 34.04 39.01
CA ILE A 250 -3.46 34.12 38.82
C ILE A 250 -4.16 34.21 40.16
N VAL A 251 -5.00 35.25 40.34
CA VAL A 251 -5.75 35.48 41.55
C VAL A 251 -7.02 34.64 41.58
N LEU A 252 -7.17 33.78 42.58
CA LEU A 252 -8.34 32.93 42.75
C LEU A 252 -9.41 33.61 43.61
N LYS A 253 -9.00 34.26 44.72
CA LYS A 253 -9.93 34.87 45.69
C LYS A 253 -9.24 35.95 46.51
N ALA A 254 -9.96 36.99 46.88
CA ALA A 254 -9.54 37.94 47.91
C ALA A 254 -9.98 37.39 49.29
N LEU A 255 -9.05 37.35 50.23
CA LEU A 255 -9.32 36.91 51.61
C LEU A 255 -9.83 38.05 52.48
N PRO A 256 -10.51 37.76 53.61
CA PRO A 256 -11.06 38.80 54.46
C PRO A 256 -10.02 39.74 55.10
N ASP A 257 -8.76 39.30 55.18
CA ASP A 257 -7.62 40.10 55.69
C ASP A 257 -7.01 41.02 54.60
N GLY A 258 -7.56 41.03 53.40
CA GLY A 258 -7.07 41.83 52.26
C GLY A 258 -5.95 41.13 51.45
N SER A 259 -5.49 39.98 51.84
CA SER A 259 -4.52 39.19 51.08
C SER A 259 -5.19 38.51 49.86
N LEU A 260 -4.39 38.23 48.82
CA LEU A 260 -4.85 37.58 47.61
C LEU A 260 -4.41 36.13 47.61
N LEU A 261 -5.37 35.20 47.50
CA LEU A 261 -5.10 33.79 47.28
C LEU A 261 -4.77 33.58 45.79
N ARG A 262 -3.61 33.04 45.50
CA ARG A 262 -3.11 32.84 44.15
C ARG A 262 -3.09 31.34 43.78
N LEU A 263 -3.00 31.05 42.49
CA LEU A 263 -3.01 29.67 41.98
C LEU A 263 -1.84 28.86 42.56
N LYS A 264 -0.66 29.42 42.72
CA LYS A 264 0.51 28.79 43.34
C LYS A 264 0.28 28.36 44.79
N ASP A 265 -0.68 28.93 45.49
CA ASP A 265 -0.97 28.62 46.89
C ASP A 265 -1.76 27.31 47.01
N VAL A 266 -2.51 26.92 45.98
CA VAL A 266 -3.40 25.76 45.99
C VAL A 266 -3.00 24.68 44.94
N ALA A 267 -2.04 24.98 44.08
CA ALA A 267 -1.62 24.09 43.02
C ALA A 267 -0.11 24.11 42.80
N THR A 268 0.42 23.03 42.21
CA THR A 268 1.76 23.02 41.58
C THR A 268 1.59 23.21 40.08
N ILE A 269 2.37 24.11 39.48
CA ILE A 269 2.26 24.47 38.08
C ILE A 269 3.55 24.08 37.38
N GLU A 270 3.43 23.34 36.28
CA GLU A 270 4.54 22.82 35.52
C GLU A 270 4.28 22.99 34.02
N PHE A 271 5.31 23.38 33.27
CA PHE A 271 5.29 23.37 31.81
C PHE A 271 5.71 21.96 31.35
N ASP A 272 4.74 21.16 30.92
CA ASP A 272 4.94 19.74 30.64
C ASP A 272 4.10 19.27 29.43
N SER A 273 3.92 17.98 29.26
CA SER A 273 3.14 17.39 28.18
C SER A 273 1.63 17.47 28.45
N GLU A 274 0.83 17.68 27.40
CA GLU A 274 -0.63 17.62 27.50
C GLU A 274 -1.12 16.22 27.86
N ASP A 275 -0.49 15.18 27.31
CA ASP A 275 -0.88 13.79 27.50
C ASP A 275 0.31 12.92 27.93
N TYR A 276 0.03 11.85 28.69
CA TYR A 276 1.01 10.89 29.18
C TYR A 276 0.63 9.43 28.82
N ASN A 277 -0.29 9.26 27.88
CA ASN A 277 -0.86 7.93 27.58
C ASN A 277 0.03 7.07 26.71
N MET A 278 1.01 7.63 26.03
CA MET A 278 1.89 6.90 25.12
C MET A 278 3.34 7.37 25.18
N THR A 279 4.28 6.45 25.07
CA THR A 279 5.71 6.76 24.87
C THR A 279 6.27 5.98 23.70
N SER A 280 7.30 6.54 23.05
CA SER A 280 8.00 5.94 21.94
C SER A 280 9.50 5.87 22.21
N MET A 281 10.09 4.71 21.95
CA MET A 281 11.54 4.52 22.02
C MET A 281 12.05 3.80 20.76
N THR A 282 13.24 4.16 20.32
CA THR A 282 13.94 3.48 19.23
C THR A 282 15.34 3.13 19.67
N ASP A 283 15.69 1.86 19.60
CA ASP A 283 16.98 1.32 20.03
C ASP A 283 17.37 1.73 21.47
N GLY A 284 16.36 1.77 22.37
CA GLY A 284 16.52 2.15 23.78
C GLY A 284 16.64 3.64 24.04
N ARG A 285 16.37 4.50 23.04
CA ARG A 285 16.40 5.96 23.18
C ARG A 285 15.01 6.56 23.00
N PRO A 286 14.67 7.61 23.74
CA PRO A 286 13.43 8.34 23.49
C PRO A 286 13.36 8.81 22.04
N SER A 287 12.21 8.60 21.41
CA SER A 287 12.01 8.95 20.00
C SER A 287 10.60 9.49 19.75
N ALA A 288 10.46 10.27 18.68
CA ALA A 288 9.17 10.61 18.11
C ALA A 288 8.95 9.73 16.88
N SER A 289 8.05 8.75 17.00
CA SER A 289 7.72 7.84 15.89
C SER A 289 6.63 8.46 15.01
N ILE A 290 6.97 8.71 13.76
CA ILE A 290 6.08 9.29 12.75
C ILE A 290 5.57 8.17 11.86
N MET A 291 4.26 7.98 11.83
CA MET A 291 3.56 7.09 10.93
C MET A 291 3.20 7.85 9.66
N ILE A 292 3.55 7.28 8.50
CA ILE A 292 3.27 7.87 7.19
C ILE A 292 2.46 6.88 6.36
N LYS A 293 1.29 7.31 5.90
CA LYS A 293 0.40 6.52 5.05
C LYS A 293 0.26 7.15 3.68
N GLN A 294 0.04 6.32 2.68
CA GLN A 294 -0.06 6.70 1.27
C GLN A 294 -1.48 7.14 0.91
N ARG A 295 -1.60 8.18 0.09
CA ARG A 295 -2.87 8.51 -0.57
C ARG A 295 -3.21 7.43 -1.59
N PRO A 296 -4.45 6.90 -1.61
CA PRO A 296 -4.88 5.92 -2.61
C PRO A 296 -4.58 6.38 -4.04
N GLY A 297 -4.07 5.46 -4.88
CA GLY A 297 -3.72 5.73 -6.27
C GLY A 297 -2.39 6.45 -6.50
N SER A 298 -1.63 6.85 -5.47
CA SER A 298 -0.29 7.41 -5.63
C SER A 298 0.78 6.32 -5.84
N ASN A 299 1.98 6.72 -6.26
CA ASN A 299 3.10 5.80 -6.45
C ASN A 299 3.93 5.69 -5.16
N ALA A 300 3.81 4.57 -4.43
CA ALA A 300 4.48 4.36 -3.16
C ALA A 300 6.00 4.59 -3.22
N ARG A 301 6.64 4.10 -4.27
CA ARG A 301 8.10 4.21 -4.46
C ARG A 301 8.55 5.67 -4.62
N GLU A 302 7.83 6.43 -5.42
CA GLU A 302 8.12 7.84 -5.66
C GLU A 302 7.90 8.68 -4.40
N VAL A 303 6.78 8.46 -3.71
CA VAL A 303 6.46 9.14 -2.45
C VAL A 303 7.55 8.89 -1.40
N ILE A 304 7.98 7.64 -1.22
CA ILE A 304 9.05 7.28 -0.27
C ILE A 304 10.37 7.94 -0.65
N GLN A 305 10.71 7.98 -1.94
CA GLN A 305 11.94 8.65 -2.40
C GLN A 305 11.89 10.16 -2.10
N ASN A 306 10.74 10.81 -2.34
CA ASN A 306 10.53 12.21 -2.02
C ASN A 306 10.62 12.48 -0.51
N ILE A 307 10.06 11.59 0.32
CA ILE A 307 10.18 11.66 1.79
C ILE A 307 11.65 11.56 2.21
N LYS A 308 12.40 10.58 1.69
CA LYS A 308 13.82 10.41 2.02
C LYS A 308 14.66 11.62 1.61
N THR A 309 14.40 12.17 0.42
CA THR A 309 15.08 13.38 -0.05
C THR A 309 14.76 14.56 0.86
N LYS A 310 13.47 14.76 1.19
CA LYS A 310 13.04 15.85 2.08
C LYS A 310 13.61 15.70 3.49
N MET A 311 13.68 14.48 4.02
CA MET A 311 14.29 14.23 5.33
C MET A 311 15.79 14.51 5.34
N ALA A 312 16.50 14.25 4.26
CA ALA A 312 17.91 14.62 4.13
C ALA A 312 18.10 16.15 4.14
N GLU A 313 17.24 16.90 3.40
CA GLU A 313 17.25 18.36 3.40
C GLU A 313 16.96 18.94 4.81
N ILE A 314 15.94 18.39 5.50
CA ILE A 314 15.57 18.83 6.86
C ILE A 314 16.71 18.52 7.84
N LYS A 315 17.36 17.36 7.70
CA LYS A 315 18.51 17.00 8.56
C LYS A 315 19.66 17.99 8.43
N GLU A 316 19.98 18.44 7.22
CA GLU A 316 21.06 19.41 6.99
C GLU A 316 20.69 20.82 7.47
N SER A 317 19.43 21.21 7.35
CA SER A 317 19.01 22.59 7.60
C SER A 317 18.51 22.86 9.02
N SER A 318 17.95 21.86 9.70
CA SER A 318 17.13 22.10 10.88
C SER A 318 17.47 21.22 12.09
N PHE A 319 18.16 20.09 11.94
CA PHE A 319 18.44 19.20 13.07
C PHE A 319 19.40 19.84 14.06
N ALA A 320 19.05 19.77 15.34
CA ALA A 320 19.95 20.16 16.41
C ALA A 320 21.13 19.17 16.54
N PRO A 321 22.29 19.59 17.07
CA PRO A 321 23.41 18.68 17.30
C PRO A 321 22.98 17.46 18.12
N GLY A 322 23.39 16.28 17.69
CA GLY A 322 23.03 15.02 18.34
C GLY A 322 21.67 14.41 17.91
N MET A 323 20.85 15.12 17.15
CA MET A 323 19.63 14.56 16.58
C MET A 323 19.90 13.76 15.31
N ASP A 324 19.16 12.69 15.16
CA ASP A 324 19.17 11.87 13.95
C ASP A 324 17.79 11.23 13.72
N TYR A 325 17.61 10.59 12.58
CA TYR A 325 16.41 9.83 12.29
C TYR A 325 16.74 8.41 11.83
N ASN A 326 15.83 7.48 12.12
CA ASN A 326 15.87 6.11 11.65
C ASN A 326 14.56 5.74 10.98
N ILE A 327 14.61 4.93 9.93
CA ILE A 327 13.45 4.38 9.24
C ILE A 327 13.33 2.93 9.67
N SER A 328 12.41 2.64 10.59
CA SER A 328 12.19 1.29 11.11
C SER A 328 11.32 0.44 10.17
N TYR A 329 10.46 1.06 9.37
CA TYR A 329 9.66 0.39 8.34
C TYR A 329 9.66 1.19 7.05
N ASP A 330 9.89 0.52 5.94
CA ASP A 330 9.94 1.10 4.60
C ASP A 330 9.40 0.07 3.60
N VAL A 331 8.19 0.28 3.13
CA VAL A 331 7.55 -0.62 2.17
C VAL A 331 8.30 -0.70 0.84
N SER A 332 9.09 0.32 0.48
CA SER A 332 9.86 0.28 -0.77
C SER A 332 10.96 -0.78 -0.76
N ARG A 333 11.54 -1.12 0.40
CA ARG A 333 12.54 -2.20 0.51
C ARG A 333 11.97 -3.52 0.03
N PHE A 334 10.77 -3.85 0.49
CA PHE A 334 10.06 -5.07 0.09
C PHE A 334 9.59 -5.00 -1.38
N LEU A 335 9.02 -3.87 -1.81
CA LEU A 335 8.58 -3.67 -3.20
C LEU A 335 9.74 -3.80 -4.18
N ASP A 336 10.87 -3.13 -3.93
CA ASP A 336 12.04 -3.19 -4.80
C ASP A 336 12.62 -4.60 -4.88
N ALA A 337 12.74 -5.30 -3.75
CA ALA A 337 13.20 -6.69 -3.70
C ALA A 337 12.26 -7.62 -4.47
N SER A 338 10.95 -7.44 -4.32
CA SER A 338 9.92 -8.23 -4.99
C SER A 338 9.89 -7.99 -6.49
N ILE A 339 9.90 -6.72 -6.92
CA ILE A 339 9.96 -6.34 -8.35
C ILE A 339 11.24 -6.91 -8.98
N GLN A 340 12.37 -6.76 -8.31
CA GLN A 340 13.66 -7.26 -8.81
C GLN A 340 13.66 -8.79 -8.92
N SER A 341 13.08 -9.50 -7.94
CA SER A 341 12.92 -10.95 -7.97
C SER A 341 12.03 -11.39 -9.15
N VAL A 342 10.92 -10.70 -9.38
CA VAL A 342 10.02 -10.99 -10.51
C VAL A 342 10.70 -10.71 -11.84
N LEU A 343 11.38 -9.57 -12.00
CA LEU A 343 12.11 -9.25 -13.22
C LEU A 343 13.22 -10.28 -13.51
N LYS A 344 13.92 -10.74 -12.48
CA LYS A 344 14.89 -11.82 -12.58
C LYS A 344 14.22 -13.13 -13.05
N THR A 345 13.11 -13.50 -12.43
CA THR A 345 12.31 -14.68 -12.81
C THR A 345 11.79 -14.58 -14.24
N LEU A 346 11.31 -13.41 -14.66
CA LEU A 346 10.90 -13.15 -16.05
C LEU A 346 12.05 -13.40 -17.02
N LEU A 347 13.24 -12.89 -16.71
CA LEU A 347 14.43 -13.07 -17.53
C LEU A 347 14.87 -14.54 -17.57
N GLU A 348 14.90 -15.21 -16.42
CA GLU A 348 15.24 -16.64 -16.31
C GLU A 348 14.25 -17.50 -17.09
N ALA A 349 12.94 -17.26 -16.93
CA ALA A 349 11.90 -17.96 -17.68
C ALA A 349 12.05 -17.74 -19.19
N PHE A 350 12.31 -16.49 -19.61
CA PHE A 350 12.53 -16.18 -21.03
C PHE A 350 13.76 -16.91 -21.60
N ILE A 351 14.88 -16.91 -20.87
CA ILE A 351 16.10 -17.63 -21.28
C ILE A 351 15.83 -19.13 -21.35
N LEU A 352 15.16 -19.71 -20.36
CA LEU A 352 14.85 -21.12 -20.32
C LEU A 352 13.96 -21.53 -21.50
N VAL A 353 12.91 -20.75 -21.76
CA VAL A 353 12.03 -20.95 -22.92
C VAL A 353 12.82 -20.84 -24.23
N PHE A 354 13.69 -19.83 -24.37
CA PHE A 354 14.54 -19.68 -25.54
C PHE A 354 15.44 -20.92 -25.76
N ILE A 355 16.07 -21.44 -24.70
CA ILE A 355 16.91 -22.64 -24.76
C ILE A 355 16.10 -23.86 -25.17
N VAL A 356 14.94 -24.08 -24.55
CA VAL A 356 14.06 -25.21 -24.86
C VAL A 356 13.62 -25.17 -26.33
N VAL A 357 13.10 -24.03 -26.77
CA VAL A 357 12.66 -23.83 -28.17
C VAL A 357 13.83 -24.05 -29.13
N TYR A 358 15.04 -23.56 -28.78
CA TYR A 358 16.24 -23.77 -29.58
C TYR A 358 16.66 -25.24 -29.68
N ILE A 359 16.52 -26.02 -28.61
CA ILE A 359 16.84 -27.46 -28.61
C ILE A 359 15.89 -28.21 -29.54
N PHE A 360 14.60 -27.86 -29.55
CA PHE A 360 13.60 -28.52 -30.40
C PHE A 360 13.65 -28.08 -31.85
N LEU A 361 13.70 -26.76 -32.12
CA LEU A 361 13.72 -26.23 -33.49
C LEU A 361 15.10 -26.36 -34.18
N GLN A 362 16.19 -26.38 -33.39
CA GLN A 362 17.58 -26.50 -33.85
C GLN A 362 18.02 -25.47 -34.90
N ASP A 363 17.28 -24.36 -34.98
CA ASP A 363 17.56 -23.24 -35.87
C ASP A 363 17.38 -21.91 -35.10
N PHE A 364 18.47 -21.14 -35.02
CA PHE A 364 18.49 -19.89 -34.29
C PHE A 364 17.47 -18.87 -34.82
N ARG A 365 17.22 -18.85 -36.14
CA ARG A 365 16.28 -17.92 -36.75
C ARG A 365 14.84 -18.26 -36.41
N SER A 366 14.51 -19.53 -36.40
CA SER A 366 13.20 -20.02 -35.97
C SER A 366 12.94 -19.70 -34.51
N THR A 367 13.96 -19.84 -33.65
CA THR A 367 13.87 -19.55 -32.20
C THR A 367 13.73 -18.05 -31.92
N LEU A 368 14.33 -17.19 -32.75
CA LEU A 368 14.26 -15.74 -32.57
C LEU A 368 12.82 -15.20 -32.73
N ILE A 369 11.96 -15.88 -33.48
CA ILE A 369 10.58 -15.44 -33.75
C ILE A 369 9.72 -15.46 -32.49
N PRO A 370 9.59 -16.57 -31.73
CA PRO A 370 8.94 -16.55 -30.42
C PRO A 370 9.63 -15.60 -29.43
N ALA A 371 10.96 -15.51 -29.47
CA ALA A 371 11.72 -14.63 -28.61
C ALA A 371 11.41 -13.13 -28.81
N ILE A 372 11.00 -12.72 -30.00
CA ILE A 372 10.52 -11.36 -30.29
C ILE A 372 9.04 -11.21 -29.90
N ALA A 373 8.21 -12.22 -30.17
CA ALA A 373 6.77 -12.15 -29.94
C ALA A 373 6.39 -12.04 -28.44
N VAL A 374 7.16 -12.67 -27.54
CA VAL A 374 6.90 -12.66 -26.10
C VAL A 374 7.06 -11.27 -25.48
N PRO A 375 8.19 -10.56 -25.63
CA PRO A 375 8.32 -9.20 -25.13
C PRO A 375 7.25 -8.25 -25.65
N VAL A 376 6.87 -8.38 -26.93
CA VAL A 376 5.79 -7.55 -27.52
C VAL A 376 4.49 -7.76 -26.80
N SER A 377 4.15 -9.01 -26.47
CA SER A 377 2.90 -9.31 -25.75
C SER A 377 2.94 -8.85 -24.30
N LEU A 378 4.04 -9.11 -23.58
CA LEU A 378 4.18 -8.75 -22.17
C LEU A 378 4.22 -7.22 -21.97
N VAL A 379 5.06 -6.52 -22.74
CA VAL A 379 5.16 -5.06 -22.66
C VAL A 379 3.85 -4.41 -23.11
N GLY A 380 3.22 -4.90 -24.17
CA GLY A 380 1.94 -4.41 -24.62
C GLY A 380 0.81 -4.57 -23.59
N THR A 381 0.91 -5.52 -22.67
CA THR A 381 -0.07 -5.72 -21.61
C THR A 381 -0.14 -4.54 -20.66
N PHE A 382 0.98 -3.86 -20.36
CA PHE A 382 1.00 -2.70 -19.46
C PHE A 382 0.14 -1.54 -19.98
N PHE A 383 0.07 -1.33 -21.29
CA PHE A 383 -0.82 -0.32 -21.87
C PHE A 383 -2.30 -0.58 -21.54
N PHE A 384 -2.73 -1.83 -21.65
CA PHE A 384 -4.10 -2.19 -21.30
C PHE A 384 -4.33 -2.18 -19.78
N MET A 385 -3.31 -2.49 -18.97
CA MET A 385 -3.40 -2.33 -17.51
C MET A 385 -3.68 -0.87 -17.14
N GLU A 386 -3.00 0.08 -17.77
CA GLU A 386 -3.23 1.51 -17.58
C GLU A 386 -4.65 1.93 -17.99
N MET A 387 -5.12 1.47 -19.15
CA MET A 387 -6.50 1.72 -19.59
C MET A 387 -7.57 1.17 -18.64
N LEU A 388 -7.27 0.07 -17.94
CA LEU A 388 -8.16 -0.56 -16.96
C LEU A 388 -8.03 0.05 -15.55
N GLY A 389 -7.13 1.02 -15.35
CA GLY A 389 -6.86 1.63 -14.04
C GLY A 389 -6.18 0.68 -13.06
N PHE A 390 -5.34 -0.24 -13.54
CA PHE A 390 -4.61 -1.18 -12.70
C PHE A 390 -3.27 -0.56 -12.28
N SER A 391 -2.66 -1.15 -11.23
CA SER A 391 -1.32 -0.82 -10.76
C SER A 391 -0.32 -1.93 -11.09
N ILE A 392 0.96 -1.59 -11.10
CA ILE A 392 2.03 -2.59 -11.04
C ILE A 392 2.12 -3.05 -9.59
N ASN A 393 1.72 -4.27 -9.33
CA ASN A 393 1.74 -4.89 -8.01
C ASN A 393 2.15 -6.37 -8.12
N MET A 394 2.35 -7.03 -6.98
CA MET A 394 2.79 -8.43 -6.95
C MET A 394 1.91 -9.35 -7.80
N LEU A 395 0.58 -9.15 -7.77
CA LEU A 395 -0.36 -10.02 -8.49
C LEU A 395 -0.28 -9.83 -10.00
N THR A 396 -0.23 -8.58 -10.47
CA THR A 396 -0.10 -8.28 -11.90
C THR A 396 1.24 -8.76 -12.45
N LEU A 397 2.31 -8.67 -11.64
CA LEU A 397 3.61 -9.21 -12.01
C LEU A 397 3.62 -10.74 -12.05
N PHE A 398 2.99 -11.43 -11.10
CA PHE A 398 2.82 -12.89 -11.16
C PHE A 398 1.97 -13.34 -12.35
N ALA A 399 0.93 -12.57 -12.71
CA ALA A 399 0.17 -12.83 -13.93
C ALA A 399 1.06 -12.76 -15.17
N LEU A 400 1.99 -11.78 -15.25
CA LEU A 400 2.93 -11.67 -16.35
C LEU A 400 3.95 -12.83 -16.39
N VAL A 401 4.44 -13.29 -15.23
CA VAL A 401 5.32 -14.47 -15.16
C VAL A 401 4.60 -15.70 -15.70
N LEU A 402 3.35 -15.94 -15.25
CA LEU A 402 2.53 -17.04 -15.75
C LEU A 402 2.22 -16.89 -17.25
N ALA A 403 1.99 -15.67 -17.71
CA ALA A 403 1.72 -15.35 -19.12
C ALA A 403 2.85 -15.78 -20.04
N ILE A 404 4.13 -15.77 -19.62
CA ILE A 404 5.27 -16.18 -20.47
C ILE A 404 5.06 -17.56 -21.04
N GLY A 405 4.70 -18.53 -20.20
CA GLY A 405 4.48 -19.92 -20.63
C GLY A 405 3.35 -20.05 -21.65
N ILE A 406 2.25 -19.33 -21.44
CA ILE A 406 1.06 -19.39 -22.31
C ILE A 406 1.27 -18.61 -23.62
N VAL A 407 1.89 -17.44 -23.52
CA VAL A 407 2.14 -16.53 -24.64
C VAL A 407 3.09 -17.12 -25.66
N VAL A 408 4.13 -17.80 -25.20
CA VAL A 408 5.14 -18.45 -26.04
C VAL A 408 4.53 -19.54 -26.92
N ASP A 409 3.57 -20.30 -26.41
CA ASP A 409 3.00 -21.47 -27.09
C ASP A 409 2.38 -21.10 -28.44
N ASN A 410 1.60 -20.02 -28.50
CA ASN A 410 1.01 -19.52 -29.75
C ASN A 410 2.04 -19.24 -30.85
N ALA A 411 3.17 -18.64 -30.48
CA ALA A 411 4.23 -18.33 -31.43
C ALA A 411 5.00 -19.59 -31.87
N ILE A 412 5.21 -20.55 -30.98
CA ILE A 412 5.87 -21.82 -31.28
C ILE A 412 5.05 -22.63 -32.30
N VAL A 413 3.74 -22.75 -32.08
CA VAL A 413 2.84 -23.51 -32.99
C VAL A 413 2.89 -22.93 -34.41
N VAL A 414 2.93 -21.61 -34.56
CA VAL A 414 3.07 -20.97 -35.87
C VAL A 414 4.40 -21.31 -36.53
N VAL A 415 5.51 -21.15 -35.80
CA VAL A 415 6.85 -21.43 -36.34
C VAL A 415 6.99 -22.89 -36.73
N GLU A 416 6.49 -23.82 -35.90
CA GLU A 416 6.51 -25.24 -36.17
C GLU A 416 5.70 -25.61 -37.42
N ALA A 417 4.47 -25.09 -37.53
CA ALA A 417 3.63 -25.33 -38.70
C ALA A 417 4.29 -24.83 -40.00
N VAL A 418 4.91 -23.63 -39.96
CA VAL A 418 5.66 -23.12 -41.11
C VAL A 418 6.86 -24.01 -41.43
N HIS A 419 7.59 -24.47 -40.41
CA HIS A 419 8.75 -25.32 -40.57
C HIS A 419 8.37 -26.68 -41.16
N VAL A 420 7.27 -27.29 -40.72
CA VAL A 420 6.73 -28.54 -41.30
C VAL A 420 6.40 -28.35 -42.77
N LYS A 421 5.71 -27.26 -43.16
CA LYS A 421 5.39 -26.97 -44.57
C LYS A 421 6.63 -26.72 -45.43
N MET A 422 7.66 -26.08 -44.88
CA MET A 422 8.93 -25.90 -45.58
C MET A 422 9.66 -27.21 -45.83
N HIS A 423 9.65 -28.12 -44.86
CA HIS A 423 10.40 -29.39 -44.96
C HIS A 423 9.66 -30.47 -45.72
N HIS A 424 8.36 -30.69 -45.49
CA HIS A 424 7.56 -31.74 -46.10
C HIS A 424 7.09 -31.36 -47.51
N GLU A 425 6.59 -30.13 -47.68
CA GLU A 425 6.05 -29.67 -48.96
C GLU A 425 7.07 -28.87 -49.79
N LYS A 426 8.30 -28.69 -49.27
CA LYS A 426 9.40 -27.94 -49.95
C LYS A 426 8.99 -26.56 -50.42
N LEU A 427 8.09 -25.89 -49.69
CA LEU A 427 7.62 -24.56 -50.01
C LEU A 427 8.66 -23.48 -49.64
N SER A 428 8.66 -22.35 -50.34
CA SER A 428 9.42 -21.17 -49.92
C SER A 428 8.85 -20.63 -48.58
N PRO A 429 9.66 -19.94 -47.76
CA PRO A 429 9.21 -19.42 -46.44
C PRO A 429 7.91 -18.61 -46.52
N TYR A 430 7.76 -17.77 -47.54
CA TYR A 430 6.54 -16.98 -47.78
C TYR A 430 5.31 -17.91 -48.05
N LYS A 431 5.45 -18.87 -49.01
CA LYS A 431 4.34 -19.77 -49.34
C LYS A 431 4.00 -20.71 -48.15
N ALA A 432 5.02 -21.19 -47.45
CA ALA A 432 4.85 -21.99 -46.25
C ALA A 432 4.12 -21.23 -45.13
N SER A 433 4.46 -19.96 -44.88
CA SER A 433 3.77 -19.12 -43.87
C SER A 433 2.30 -18.88 -44.24
N VAL A 434 1.99 -18.67 -45.53
CA VAL A 434 0.60 -18.52 -46.01
C VAL A 434 -0.17 -19.80 -45.85
N ALA A 435 0.42 -20.97 -46.22
CA ALA A 435 -0.21 -22.29 -46.07
C ALA A 435 -0.46 -22.65 -44.61
N ALA A 436 0.54 -22.45 -43.75
CA ALA A 436 0.43 -22.70 -42.31
C ALA A 436 -0.70 -21.87 -41.67
N ILE A 437 -0.74 -20.57 -41.89
CA ILE A 437 -1.79 -19.72 -41.29
C ILE A 437 -3.18 -20.05 -41.79
N ASN A 438 -3.34 -20.50 -43.05
CA ASN A 438 -4.65 -20.94 -43.53
C ASN A 438 -5.12 -22.24 -42.81
N GLU A 439 -4.19 -23.10 -42.40
CA GLU A 439 -4.49 -24.37 -41.73
C GLU A 439 -4.70 -24.16 -40.21
N ILE A 440 -3.80 -23.44 -39.54
CA ILE A 440 -3.82 -23.33 -38.09
C ILE A 440 -4.47 -22.05 -37.55
N GLY A 441 -4.74 -21.05 -38.41
CA GLY A 441 -5.24 -19.74 -37.93
C GLY A 441 -6.56 -19.85 -37.16
N GLY A 442 -7.48 -20.73 -37.61
CA GLY A 442 -8.71 -21.02 -36.87
C GLY A 442 -8.47 -21.64 -35.50
N ALA A 443 -7.48 -22.54 -35.40
CA ALA A 443 -7.09 -23.18 -34.14
C ALA A 443 -6.50 -22.16 -33.17
N ILE A 444 -5.64 -21.25 -33.62
CA ILE A 444 -5.05 -20.18 -32.78
C ILE A 444 -6.13 -19.26 -32.22
N ILE A 445 -7.10 -18.85 -33.05
CA ILE A 445 -8.25 -18.05 -32.59
C ILE A 445 -9.04 -18.83 -31.52
N ALA A 446 -9.35 -20.11 -31.79
CA ALA A 446 -10.08 -20.94 -30.83
C ALA A 446 -9.32 -21.10 -29.51
N ILE A 447 -8.02 -21.37 -29.53
CA ILE A 447 -7.16 -21.48 -28.33
C ILE A 447 -7.19 -20.16 -27.55
N THR A 448 -6.97 -19.02 -28.24
CA THR A 448 -6.97 -17.68 -27.61
C THR A 448 -8.33 -17.39 -26.95
N LEU A 449 -9.44 -17.69 -27.63
CA LEU A 449 -10.79 -17.49 -27.08
C LEU A 449 -11.07 -18.41 -25.89
N VAL A 450 -10.71 -19.70 -25.97
CA VAL A 450 -10.90 -20.66 -24.88
C VAL A 450 -10.09 -20.26 -23.66
N MET A 451 -8.82 -19.91 -23.84
CA MET A 451 -7.97 -19.47 -22.73
C MET A 451 -8.50 -18.16 -22.11
N SER A 452 -8.91 -17.19 -22.93
CA SER A 452 -9.50 -15.95 -22.43
C SER A 452 -10.83 -16.20 -21.71
N ALA A 453 -11.65 -17.12 -22.20
CA ALA A 453 -12.93 -17.51 -21.59
C ALA A 453 -12.79 -18.14 -20.20
N VAL A 454 -11.63 -18.67 -19.84
CA VAL A 454 -11.33 -19.14 -18.48
C VAL A 454 -11.06 -17.98 -17.52
N PHE A 455 -10.32 -16.97 -17.96
CA PHE A 455 -9.86 -15.86 -17.10
C PHE A 455 -10.83 -14.67 -17.05
N VAL A 456 -11.52 -14.35 -18.13
CA VAL A 456 -12.44 -13.20 -18.21
C VAL A 456 -13.56 -13.26 -17.17
N PRO A 457 -14.25 -14.39 -16.91
CA PRO A 457 -15.31 -14.44 -15.89
C PRO A 457 -14.82 -14.15 -14.47
N VAL A 458 -13.57 -14.49 -14.15
CA VAL A 458 -12.95 -14.20 -12.86
C VAL A 458 -12.83 -12.69 -12.66
N GLY A 459 -12.66 -11.92 -13.73
CA GLY A 459 -12.63 -10.44 -13.71
C GLY A 459 -13.95 -9.79 -13.28
N PHE A 460 -15.06 -10.53 -13.25
CA PHE A 460 -16.38 -10.04 -12.81
C PHE A 460 -16.75 -10.47 -11.39
N MET A 461 -15.85 -11.14 -10.67
CA MET A 461 -16.08 -11.48 -9.26
C MET A 461 -16.19 -10.20 -8.42
N GLN A 462 -17.15 -10.19 -7.50
CA GLN A 462 -17.38 -9.07 -6.58
C GLN A 462 -16.70 -9.29 -5.23
N GLY A 463 -16.58 -8.20 -4.47
CA GLY A 463 -15.97 -8.21 -3.14
C GLY A 463 -14.45 -8.08 -3.17
N THR A 464 -13.83 -8.06 -1.99
CA THR A 464 -12.39 -7.87 -1.80
C THR A 464 -11.55 -8.91 -2.57
N VAL A 465 -11.95 -10.18 -2.47
CA VAL A 465 -11.32 -11.30 -3.21
C VAL A 465 -11.44 -11.09 -4.72
N GLY A 466 -12.59 -10.58 -5.18
CA GLY A 466 -12.83 -10.30 -6.59
C GLY A 466 -11.89 -9.26 -7.16
N ILE A 467 -11.54 -8.20 -6.42
CA ILE A 467 -10.62 -7.16 -6.88
C ILE A 467 -9.20 -7.72 -7.09
N PHE A 468 -8.74 -8.57 -6.18
CA PHE A 468 -7.46 -9.28 -6.32
C PHE A 468 -7.42 -10.11 -7.61
N TYR A 469 -8.38 -11.00 -7.75
CA TYR A 469 -8.42 -11.91 -8.90
C TYR A 469 -8.74 -11.17 -10.21
N ARG A 470 -9.44 -10.06 -10.17
CA ARG A 470 -9.74 -9.23 -11.34
C ARG A 470 -8.46 -8.70 -11.98
N GLN A 471 -7.56 -8.08 -11.20
CA GLN A 471 -6.31 -7.56 -11.74
C GLN A 471 -5.42 -8.68 -12.29
N PHE A 472 -5.28 -9.79 -11.56
CA PHE A 472 -4.52 -10.95 -12.01
C PHE A 472 -5.09 -11.55 -13.31
N SER A 473 -6.38 -11.87 -13.32
CA SER A 473 -7.01 -12.60 -14.42
C SER A 473 -7.15 -11.76 -15.69
N LEU A 474 -7.50 -10.48 -15.57
CA LEU A 474 -7.62 -9.61 -16.74
C LEU A 474 -6.25 -9.26 -17.32
N THR A 475 -5.21 -9.07 -16.50
CA THR A 475 -3.83 -8.91 -16.98
C THR A 475 -3.40 -10.12 -17.80
N LEU A 476 -3.68 -11.34 -17.30
CA LEU A 476 -3.36 -12.57 -18.01
C LEU A 476 -4.17 -12.73 -19.29
N ALA A 477 -5.49 -12.45 -19.25
CA ALA A 477 -6.36 -12.52 -20.43
C ALA A 477 -5.90 -11.57 -21.53
N VAL A 478 -5.54 -10.34 -21.19
CA VAL A 478 -5.00 -9.33 -22.13
C VAL A 478 -3.70 -9.84 -22.77
N ALA A 479 -2.77 -10.36 -21.96
CA ALA A 479 -1.51 -10.91 -22.46
C ALA A 479 -1.76 -12.05 -23.47
N ILE A 480 -2.72 -12.94 -23.20
CA ILE A 480 -3.12 -14.03 -24.08
C ILE A 480 -3.71 -13.49 -25.40
N VAL A 481 -4.59 -12.50 -25.34
CA VAL A 481 -5.20 -11.89 -26.54
C VAL A 481 -4.14 -11.22 -27.42
N ILE A 482 -3.22 -10.44 -26.82
CA ILE A 482 -2.12 -9.81 -27.57
C ILE A 482 -1.21 -10.89 -28.20
N SER A 483 -0.93 -11.96 -27.48
CA SER A 483 -0.18 -13.12 -27.99
C SER A 483 -0.86 -13.76 -29.20
N GLY A 484 -2.17 -13.98 -29.14
CA GLY A 484 -2.96 -14.52 -30.26
C GLY A 484 -2.90 -13.61 -31.48
N ILE A 485 -3.01 -12.28 -31.29
CA ILE A 485 -2.86 -11.29 -32.36
C ILE A 485 -1.45 -11.36 -32.96
N ASN A 486 -0.40 -11.39 -32.13
CA ASN A 486 0.98 -11.49 -32.58
C ASN A 486 1.25 -12.81 -33.33
N ALA A 487 0.67 -13.92 -32.86
CA ALA A 487 0.79 -15.22 -33.53
C ALA A 487 0.16 -15.24 -34.92
N LEU A 488 -0.90 -14.44 -35.14
CA LEU A 488 -1.58 -14.35 -36.44
C LEU A 488 -1.02 -13.25 -37.36
N THR A 489 -0.24 -12.31 -36.83
CA THR A 489 0.27 -11.16 -37.58
C THR A 489 1.79 -11.13 -37.63
N LEU A 490 2.45 -10.97 -36.47
CA LEU A 490 3.89 -10.79 -36.36
C LEU A 490 4.66 -12.10 -36.66
N SER A 491 4.29 -13.21 -36.02
CA SER A 491 5.03 -14.49 -36.12
C SER A 491 5.11 -15.01 -37.56
N PRO A 492 4.01 -15.07 -38.34
CA PRO A 492 4.07 -15.53 -39.74
C PRO A 492 4.80 -14.53 -40.64
N ALA A 493 4.74 -13.23 -40.35
CA ALA A 493 5.50 -12.21 -41.08
C ALA A 493 7.00 -12.36 -40.87
N LEU A 494 7.42 -12.60 -39.61
CA LEU A 494 8.82 -12.88 -39.29
C LEU A 494 9.29 -14.23 -39.86
N CYS A 495 8.44 -15.28 -39.88
CA CYS A 495 8.75 -16.54 -40.57
C CYS A 495 9.06 -16.28 -42.05
N ALA A 496 8.24 -15.50 -42.75
CA ALA A 496 8.43 -15.20 -44.13
C ALA A 496 9.73 -14.41 -44.44
N LEU A 497 10.17 -13.56 -43.50
CA LEU A 497 11.36 -12.72 -43.63
C LEU A 497 12.66 -13.41 -43.19
N LEU A 498 12.64 -14.10 -42.01
CA LEU A 498 13.85 -14.57 -41.36
C LEU A 498 14.25 -15.98 -41.74
N LEU A 499 13.26 -16.86 -42.10
CA LEU A 499 13.55 -18.22 -42.46
C LEU A 499 14.20 -18.31 -43.82
N LYS A 500 15.09 -19.27 -43.99
CA LYS A 500 15.73 -19.59 -45.28
C LYS A 500 15.16 -20.88 -45.83
N PRO A 501 15.06 -20.97 -47.19
CA PRO A 501 14.72 -22.26 -47.83
C PRO A 501 15.65 -23.39 -47.35
N ALA A 502 15.12 -24.56 -47.18
CA ALA A 502 15.90 -25.74 -46.84
C ALA A 502 16.83 -26.14 -47.99
N ASP A 503 17.93 -25.41 -48.22
CA ASP A 503 18.94 -25.78 -49.19
C ASP A 503 19.67 -27.03 -48.75
N GLY A 504 19.38 -28.14 -49.40
CA GLY A 504 20.15 -29.36 -49.29
C GLY A 504 21.56 -29.15 -49.79
N LYS A 505 22.53 -29.21 -48.93
CA LYS A 505 23.98 -29.32 -49.15
C LYS A 505 24.80 -28.15 -48.61
N LYS A 506 25.21 -28.31 -47.34
CA LYS A 506 26.63 -28.08 -46.97
C LYS A 506 26.89 -28.95 -45.72
N LYS A 507 27.59 -30.08 -45.91
CA LYS A 507 28.20 -30.86 -44.84
C LYS A 507 29.32 -30.05 -44.20
N LYS A 508 28.95 -29.17 -43.26
CA LYS A 508 29.93 -28.55 -42.36
C LYS A 508 30.37 -29.58 -41.34
N LYS A 509 31.70 -29.63 -41.04
CA LYS A 509 32.26 -30.50 -39.99
C LYS A 509 31.40 -30.46 -38.73
N ALA A 510 31.15 -31.62 -38.15
CA ALA A 510 30.27 -31.77 -36.99
C ALA A 510 30.94 -31.19 -35.75
N GLY A 511 30.63 -29.93 -35.40
CA GLY A 511 30.97 -29.36 -34.11
C GLY A 511 30.24 -30.03 -32.95
N TRP A 512 30.64 -29.77 -31.70
CA TRP A 512 30.07 -30.35 -30.47
C TRP A 512 28.54 -30.22 -30.40
N LEU A 513 27.98 -29.07 -30.71
CA LEU A 513 26.52 -28.82 -30.76
C LEU A 513 25.77 -29.76 -31.72
N ARG A 514 26.36 -30.05 -32.89
CA ARG A 514 25.71 -30.95 -33.84
C ARG A 514 25.72 -32.40 -33.35
N ARG A 515 26.76 -32.83 -32.64
CA ARG A 515 26.81 -34.14 -31.99
C ARG A 515 25.73 -34.27 -30.91
N PHE A 516 25.54 -33.22 -30.12
CA PHE A 516 24.47 -33.14 -29.13
C PHE A 516 23.10 -33.25 -29.77
N PHE A 517 22.81 -32.49 -30.85
CA PHE A 517 21.52 -32.55 -31.53
C PHE A 517 21.25 -33.91 -32.19
N ILE A 518 22.28 -34.57 -32.77
CA ILE A 518 22.13 -35.95 -33.30
C ILE A 518 21.80 -36.93 -32.18
N PHE A 519 22.44 -36.82 -31.04
CA PHE A 519 22.15 -37.64 -29.88
C PHE A 519 20.73 -37.39 -29.35
N PHE A 520 20.34 -36.12 -29.21
CA PHE A 520 19.00 -35.69 -28.78
C PHE A 520 17.93 -36.27 -29.72
N ASN A 521 18.04 -36.07 -31.02
CA ASN A 521 17.06 -36.54 -31.98
C ASN A 521 16.92 -38.08 -31.95
N ARG A 522 18.03 -38.82 -31.84
CA ARG A 522 17.97 -40.29 -31.72
C ARG A 522 17.25 -40.75 -30.44
N ARG A 523 17.40 -40.02 -29.36
CA ARG A 523 16.69 -40.31 -28.09
C ARG A 523 15.22 -39.96 -28.22
N TYR A 524 14.94 -38.79 -28.79
CA TYR A 524 13.59 -38.30 -29.02
C TYR A 524 12.79 -39.26 -29.93
N ASP A 525 13.32 -39.64 -31.07
CA ASP A 525 12.68 -40.61 -32.01
C ASP A 525 12.35 -41.95 -31.33
N ARG A 526 13.24 -42.43 -30.44
CA ARG A 526 12.96 -43.64 -29.66
C ARG A 526 11.87 -43.45 -28.63
N PHE A 527 11.86 -42.29 -27.98
CA PHE A 527 10.81 -41.96 -27.02
C PHE A 527 9.47 -41.81 -27.72
N GLU A 528 9.41 -41.09 -28.83
CA GLU A 528 8.22 -40.91 -29.66
C GLU A 528 7.61 -42.25 -30.10
N LYS A 529 8.44 -43.18 -30.60
CA LYS A 529 7.99 -44.52 -30.96
C LYS A 529 7.41 -45.30 -29.78
N LYS A 530 8.06 -45.24 -28.61
CA LYS A 530 7.56 -45.86 -27.38
C LYS A 530 6.25 -45.25 -26.91
N TYR A 531 6.19 -43.91 -26.95
CA TYR A 531 4.99 -43.14 -26.59
C TYR A 531 3.82 -43.53 -27.51
N ASN A 532 4.05 -43.57 -28.81
CA ASN A 532 3.02 -43.89 -29.81
C ASN A 532 2.46 -45.33 -29.60
N ILE A 533 3.34 -46.30 -29.34
CA ILE A 533 2.93 -47.67 -29.00
C ILE A 533 2.14 -47.70 -27.68
N GLY A 534 2.62 -46.98 -26.66
CA GLY A 534 1.96 -46.87 -25.37
C GLY A 534 0.58 -46.22 -25.46
N LEU A 535 0.49 -45.12 -26.20
CA LEU A 535 -0.74 -44.38 -26.43
C LEU A 535 -1.78 -45.21 -27.17
N HIS A 536 -1.36 -45.91 -28.22
CA HIS A 536 -2.26 -46.80 -28.97
C HIS A 536 -2.81 -47.93 -28.09
N LYS A 537 -1.97 -48.54 -27.24
CA LYS A 537 -2.39 -49.56 -26.27
C LYS A 537 -3.32 -49.00 -25.19
N TYR A 538 -3.08 -47.77 -24.77
CA TYR A 538 -3.90 -47.07 -23.79
C TYR A 538 -5.29 -46.70 -24.35
N LEU A 539 -5.34 -46.10 -25.53
CA LEU A 539 -6.58 -45.68 -26.20
C LEU A 539 -7.44 -46.90 -26.64
N SER A 540 -6.81 -48.05 -26.97
CA SER A 540 -7.55 -49.27 -27.31
C SER A 540 -8.30 -49.88 -26.13
N ARG A 541 -7.95 -49.50 -24.87
CA ARG A 541 -8.57 -50.01 -23.63
C ARG A 541 -9.37 -48.92 -22.91
N LYS A 542 -10.59 -48.66 -23.37
CA LYS A 542 -11.47 -47.61 -22.82
C LYS A 542 -11.60 -47.64 -21.29
N ILE A 543 -11.63 -48.83 -20.67
CA ILE A 543 -11.72 -49.00 -19.21
C ILE A 543 -10.51 -48.38 -18.50
N ILE A 544 -9.29 -48.57 -19.04
CA ILE A 544 -8.07 -47.97 -18.44
C ILE A 544 -8.12 -46.46 -18.52
N THR A 545 -8.59 -45.93 -19.65
CA THR A 545 -8.72 -44.47 -19.84
C THR A 545 -9.70 -43.85 -18.83
N TYR A 546 -10.88 -44.45 -18.66
CA TYR A 546 -11.87 -43.96 -17.67
C TYR A 546 -11.38 -44.14 -16.23
N ALA A 547 -10.76 -45.29 -15.91
CA ALA A 547 -10.20 -45.53 -14.59
C ALA A 547 -9.12 -44.52 -14.21
N THR A 548 -8.21 -44.20 -15.14
CA THR A 548 -7.18 -43.19 -14.92
C THR A 548 -7.80 -41.79 -14.68
N LEU A 549 -8.80 -41.43 -15.46
CA LEU A 549 -9.49 -40.17 -15.33
C LEU A 549 -10.19 -40.05 -13.96
N ILE A 550 -10.85 -41.11 -13.51
CA ILE A 550 -11.49 -41.17 -12.19
C ILE A 550 -10.45 -41.07 -11.07
N ILE A 551 -9.32 -41.77 -11.18
CA ILE A 551 -8.23 -41.75 -10.21
C ILE A 551 -7.67 -40.32 -10.08
N PHE A 552 -7.41 -39.62 -11.19
CA PHE A 552 -6.97 -38.22 -11.17
C PHE A 552 -8.00 -37.31 -10.54
N PHE A 553 -9.28 -37.48 -10.87
CA PHE A 553 -10.36 -36.69 -10.29
C PHE A 553 -10.45 -36.90 -8.77
N LEU A 554 -10.41 -38.14 -8.30
CA LEU A 554 -10.44 -38.49 -6.88
C LEU A 554 -9.18 -37.98 -6.16
N ALA A 555 -8.01 -38.07 -6.77
CA ALA A 555 -6.77 -37.56 -6.22
C ALA A 555 -6.81 -36.02 -6.10
N THR A 556 -7.28 -35.32 -7.14
CA THR A 556 -7.44 -33.85 -7.11
C THR A 556 -8.44 -33.43 -6.02
N PHE A 557 -9.58 -34.13 -5.94
CA PHE A 557 -10.58 -33.85 -4.91
C PHE A 557 -10.03 -34.13 -3.50
N GLY A 558 -9.34 -35.23 -3.30
CA GLY A 558 -8.70 -35.58 -2.03
C GLY A 558 -7.64 -34.55 -1.62
N MET A 559 -6.77 -34.15 -2.56
CA MET A 559 -5.75 -33.13 -2.28
C MET A 559 -6.37 -31.74 -1.98
N SER A 560 -7.45 -31.36 -2.64
CA SER A 560 -8.13 -30.09 -2.38
C SER A 560 -8.69 -29.96 -0.96
N GLN A 561 -8.96 -31.12 -0.29
CA GLN A 561 -9.42 -31.14 1.11
C GLN A 561 -8.26 -31.05 2.13
N VAL A 562 -7.06 -31.44 1.73
CA VAL A 562 -5.88 -31.51 2.62
C VAL A 562 -5.04 -30.24 2.53
N LEU A 563 -5.04 -29.58 1.37
CA LEU A 563 -4.26 -28.37 1.17
C LEU A 563 -4.88 -27.19 1.94
N PRO A 564 -4.09 -26.49 2.76
CA PRO A 564 -4.59 -25.28 3.41
C PRO A 564 -4.93 -24.22 2.37
N SER A 565 -6.11 -23.61 2.51
CA SER A 565 -6.51 -22.49 1.69
C SER A 565 -6.03 -21.20 2.32
N GLY A 566 -5.32 -20.38 1.56
CA GLY A 566 -4.88 -19.05 1.96
C GLY A 566 -5.24 -18.03 0.89
N PHE A 567 -5.54 -16.80 1.32
CA PHE A 567 -5.89 -15.70 0.40
C PHE A 567 -4.63 -15.08 -0.21
N ILE A 568 -3.64 -14.80 0.64
CA ILE A 568 -2.32 -14.28 0.27
C ILE A 568 -1.27 -15.21 0.86
N PRO A 569 -0.23 -15.60 0.12
CA PRO A 569 0.89 -16.33 0.69
C PRO A 569 1.55 -15.53 1.80
N ASN A 570 2.02 -16.19 2.86
CA ASN A 570 2.84 -15.55 3.86
C ASN A 570 4.19 -15.17 3.22
N GLU A 571 4.51 -13.89 3.27
CA GLU A 571 5.74 -13.33 2.73
C GLU A 571 6.59 -12.74 3.86
N ASP A 572 7.90 -12.95 3.81
CA ASP A 572 8.84 -12.31 4.72
C ASP A 572 9.10 -10.88 4.24
N GLN A 573 8.57 -9.92 5.00
CA GLN A 573 8.78 -8.49 4.74
C GLN A 573 9.99 -7.92 5.48
N GLY A 574 10.76 -8.76 6.16
CA GLY A 574 11.90 -8.35 6.99
C GLY A 574 11.47 -7.57 8.24
N MET A 575 10.23 -7.74 8.68
CA MET A 575 9.65 -7.04 9.83
C MET A 575 8.83 -7.98 10.70
N ILE A 576 8.95 -7.83 12.00
CA ILE A 576 8.18 -8.59 13.00
C ILE A 576 7.48 -7.59 13.92
N TYR A 577 6.16 -7.74 14.07
CA TYR A 577 5.38 -7.05 15.08
C TYR A 577 5.25 -7.92 16.32
N VAL A 578 5.57 -7.34 17.47
CA VAL A 578 5.43 -8.00 18.77
C VAL A 578 4.41 -7.22 19.60
N ASN A 579 3.22 -7.76 19.76
CA ASN A 579 2.20 -7.20 20.63
C ASN A 579 2.40 -7.71 22.07
N VAL A 580 2.44 -6.79 23.03
CA VAL A 580 2.59 -7.09 24.44
C VAL A 580 1.36 -6.58 25.17
N ASP A 581 0.44 -7.49 25.49
CA ASP A 581 -0.78 -7.16 26.19
C ASP A 581 -0.55 -7.14 27.71
N ALA A 582 -0.70 -5.96 28.31
CA ALA A 582 -0.67 -5.80 29.76
C ALA A 582 -2.05 -6.09 30.38
N PRO A 583 -2.13 -6.52 31.65
CA PRO A 583 -3.42 -6.71 32.33
C PRO A 583 -4.28 -5.42 32.33
N PRO A 584 -5.62 -5.53 32.30
CA PRO A 584 -6.49 -4.36 32.38
C PRO A 584 -6.17 -3.48 33.58
N GLY A 585 -6.08 -2.16 33.35
CA GLY A 585 -5.70 -1.18 34.39
C GLY A 585 -4.19 -1.06 34.64
N ALA A 586 -3.35 -1.64 33.78
CA ALA A 586 -1.91 -1.40 33.85
C ALA A 586 -1.60 0.06 33.53
N THR A 587 -0.67 0.66 34.29
CA THR A 587 -0.15 2.00 34.00
C THR A 587 0.81 1.97 32.82
N LEU A 588 1.10 3.15 32.25
CA LEU A 588 2.06 3.28 31.16
C LEU A 588 3.45 2.75 31.56
N GLU A 589 3.92 3.06 32.78
CA GLU A 589 5.22 2.60 33.29
C GLU A 589 5.30 1.06 33.40
N ARG A 590 4.16 0.40 33.68
CA ARG A 590 4.10 -1.06 33.72
C ARG A 590 4.22 -1.64 32.30
N SER A 591 3.57 -1.01 31.32
CA SER A 591 3.65 -1.38 29.91
C SER A 591 5.06 -1.15 29.36
N GLU A 592 5.68 0.00 29.66
CA GLU A 592 7.09 0.29 29.33
C GLU A 592 8.05 -0.75 29.90
N LYS A 593 7.88 -1.11 31.17
CA LYS A 593 8.73 -2.11 31.81
C LYS A 593 8.63 -3.47 31.11
N ALA A 594 7.43 -3.86 30.68
CA ALA A 594 7.24 -5.08 29.92
C ALA A 594 7.90 -5.00 28.53
N LEU A 595 7.72 -3.90 27.82
CA LEU A 595 8.37 -3.66 26.52
C LEU A 595 9.90 -3.62 26.61
N ASN A 596 10.44 -2.97 27.64
CA ASN A 596 11.89 -2.93 27.88
C ASN A 596 12.46 -4.33 28.17
N ALA A 597 11.72 -5.21 28.84
CA ALA A 597 12.11 -6.59 29.03
C ALA A 597 12.13 -7.39 27.73
N VAL A 598 11.13 -7.17 26.85
CA VAL A 598 11.08 -7.78 25.51
C VAL A 598 12.24 -7.25 24.66
N GLN A 599 12.46 -5.94 24.65
CA GLN A 599 13.58 -5.33 23.92
C GLN A 599 14.93 -5.90 24.36
N ALA A 600 15.16 -6.01 25.67
CA ALA A 600 16.40 -6.58 26.22
C ALA A 600 16.60 -8.05 25.80
N ALA A 601 15.53 -8.82 25.65
CA ALA A 601 15.58 -10.18 25.15
C ALA A 601 15.89 -10.26 23.63
N LEU A 602 15.54 -9.23 22.85
CA LEU A 602 15.74 -9.17 21.42
C LEU A 602 17.10 -8.59 21.02
N LEU A 603 17.70 -7.72 21.80
CA LEU A 603 19.00 -7.09 21.54
C LEU A 603 20.17 -8.05 21.20
N PRO A 604 20.26 -9.30 21.75
CA PRO A 604 21.33 -10.21 21.41
C PRO A 604 21.31 -10.74 19.97
N PHE A 605 20.16 -10.63 19.27
CA PHE A 605 20.01 -11.15 17.91
C PHE A 605 20.59 -10.15 16.89
N LYS A 606 21.66 -10.55 16.22
CA LYS A 606 22.37 -9.71 15.24
C LYS A 606 21.60 -9.49 13.94
N GLU A 607 20.58 -10.29 13.70
CA GLU A 607 19.69 -10.22 12.55
C GLU A 607 18.72 -9.04 12.65
N ILE A 608 18.56 -8.46 13.85
CA ILE A 608 17.68 -7.31 14.10
C ILE A 608 18.48 -6.03 13.81
N GLU A 609 18.04 -5.25 12.84
CA GLU A 609 18.65 -3.98 12.44
C GLU A 609 18.25 -2.85 13.42
N SER A 610 16.98 -2.79 13.82
CA SER A 610 16.46 -1.76 14.72
C SER A 610 15.19 -2.26 15.44
N ILE A 611 14.97 -1.77 16.66
CA ILE A 611 13.79 -2.06 17.47
C ILE A 611 13.10 -0.74 17.81
N SER A 612 11.87 -0.57 17.31
CA SER A 612 11.01 0.55 17.68
C SER A 612 9.91 0.05 18.61
N THR A 613 9.74 0.70 19.76
CA THR A 613 8.74 0.35 20.76
C THR A 613 7.75 1.49 21.00
N LEU A 614 6.48 1.15 21.12
CA LEU A 614 5.38 2.07 21.44
C LEU A 614 4.65 1.52 22.66
N ALA A 615 4.73 2.20 23.80
CA ALA A 615 3.93 1.87 24.98
C ALA A 615 2.64 2.69 24.98
N GLY A 616 1.55 2.08 25.42
CA GLY A 616 0.23 2.72 25.42
C GLY A 616 -0.53 2.64 24.10
N TYR A 617 -0.02 1.85 23.13
CA TYR A 617 -0.64 1.63 21.83
C TYR A 617 -0.78 0.13 21.57
N SER A 618 -1.87 -0.27 20.93
CA SER A 618 -2.09 -1.62 20.40
C SER A 618 -2.45 -1.54 18.92
N LEU A 619 -1.89 -2.45 18.13
CA LEU A 619 -2.19 -2.57 16.69
C LEU A 619 -3.58 -3.17 16.45
#